data_00e3842564776f02708ab5d2914c3981
#
_entry.id   00e3842564776f02708ab5d2914c3981
#
_cell.length_a   1.000
_cell.length_b   1.000
_cell.length_c   1.000
_cell.angle_alpha   90.00
_cell.angle_beta   90.00
_cell.angle_gamma   90.00
#
_symmetry.space_group_name_H-M   'P 1'
#
loop_
_entity.id
_entity.type
_entity.pdbx_description
1 polymer ?
#
loop_
_entity_poly.entity_id
_entity_poly.type
_entity_poly.pdbx_seq_one_letter_code
_entity_poly.pdbx_strand_id
1 'polypeptide(L)'
;MTDPPEEISVTVDGGTLPVVDLLTGRGFITGKSGSGKSMTASVIVEELLEHDLSFLIVDTDGEYYGLKEQYEVLHVGADDTCDATVGIEHAELLATLALEEDVPIVLDVSGYLDEARVNDLLEAVVRELFVREKKLKQPFLLFVEEAHEYLPESGGLDDLGERLLQVAKRGRKRGLGICAISQRPAAVDKDYITQCDWLVWHRLTWNNDTDVVRRIIDADAAESVETLENGEAILMTDWDERVRRVKFRMRETVDVGQTPDFSEASVPDLKPIDPSIVDRIEAVSPWDTAGEPDTDEPANSDDGSDSSDEHDDAGTETETQTESTGSTGTADDSRTSTRSATDSNHGTAAGSNHGTRDHLLLELGDMMVYLFGVLHSKGVRVTDSVRHRIRSTAGPESSGRTASTARTGPLSHRLLFVALAVLGVLLVAVLIL
;
A
#
# COMPACT_ATOMS: atom_id res chain seq x y z
N MET A 1 31.47 17.30 -3.80
CA MET A 1 30.73 16.19 -3.19
C MET A 1 31.66 15.52 -2.21
N THR A 2 31.31 15.48 -0.95
CA THR A 2 31.93 14.63 0.06
C THR A 2 31.41 13.21 -0.17
N ASP A 3 32.27 12.19 0.04
CA ASP A 3 31.78 10.80 -0.04
C ASP A 3 30.63 10.63 0.98
N PRO A 4 29.55 9.91 0.63
CA PRO A 4 28.46 9.66 1.56
C PRO A 4 28.97 8.89 2.80
N PRO A 5 28.36 9.09 3.97
CA PRO A 5 28.77 8.38 5.17
C PRO A 5 28.51 6.86 5.01
N GLU A 6 29.29 6.05 5.71
CA GLU A 6 29.01 4.61 5.74
C GLU A 6 27.74 4.28 6.53
N GLU A 7 27.45 5.06 7.58
CA GLU A 7 26.32 4.86 8.50
C GLU A 7 25.69 6.19 8.91
N ILE A 8 24.38 6.18 9.15
CA ILE A 8 23.61 7.31 9.74
C ILE A 8 23.16 6.96 11.16
N SER A 9 23.05 7.99 12.02
CA SER A 9 22.68 7.83 13.44
C SER A 9 21.22 8.17 13.64
N VAL A 10 20.40 7.18 14.02
CA VAL A 10 18.94 7.34 14.08
C VAL A 10 18.35 7.16 15.48
N THR A 11 19.15 6.69 16.45
CA THR A 11 18.63 6.41 17.81
C THR A 11 19.27 7.30 18.88
N VAL A 12 18.58 7.44 20.02
CA VAL A 12 19.03 8.28 21.15
C VAL A 12 20.36 7.80 21.74
N ASP A 13 20.65 6.52 21.68
CA ASP A 13 21.88 5.89 22.19
C ASP A 13 22.99 5.79 21.14
N GLY A 14 22.81 6.43 19.98
CA GLY A 14 23.79 6.45 18.90
C GLY A 14 23.81 5.16 18.06
N GLY A 15 22.73 4.42 18.03
CA GLY A 15 22.57 3.28 17.12
C GLY A 15 22.50 3.75 15.68
N THR A 16 23.21 3.07 14.79
CA THR A 16 23.40 3.44 13.40
C THR A 16 22.77 2.45 12.43
N LEU A 17 22.50 2.93 11.20
CA LEU A 17 22.06 2.14 10.06
C LEU A 17 23.05 2.34 8.90
N PRO A 18 23.51 1.26 8.21
CA PRO A 18 24.34 1.36 7.03
C PRO A 18 23.60 2.02 5.88
N VAL A 19 24.12 3.12 5.32
CA VAL A 19 23.44 3.94 4.32
C VAL A 19 23.11 3.17 3.05
N VAL A 20 24.07 2.42 2.51
CA VAL A 20 23.85 1.69 1.25
C VAL A 20 22.81 0.59 1.41
N ASP A 21 22.84 -0.17 2.51
CA ASP A 21 21.85 -1.23 2.77
C ASP A 21 20.47 -0.64 3.04
N LEU A 22 20.38 0.52 3.68
CA LEU A 22 19.15 1.27 3.89
C LEU A 22 18.56 1.73 2.57
N LEU A 23 19.35 2.43 1.74
CA LEU A 23 18.90 3.04 0.48
C LEU A 23 18.55 2.02 -0.61
N THR A 24 19.20 0.86 -0.61
CA THR A 24 18.98 -0.17 -1.63
C THR A 24 18.13 -1.35 -1.15
N GLY A 25 17.89 -1.42 0.15
CA GLY A 25 17.15 -2.49 0.81
C GLY A 25 15.64 -2.31 0.76
N ARG A 26 14.96 -3.30 1.33
CA ARG A 26 13.51 -3.28 1.55
C ARG A 26 13.28 -3.00 3.03
N GLY A 27 12.58 -1.92 3.31
CA GLY A 27 12.24 -1.49 4.64
C GLY A 27 10.77 -1.67 4.96
N PHE A 28 10.46 -1.86 6.23
CA PHE A 28 9.10 -1.83 6.72
C PHE A 28 9.04 -1.13 8.08
N ILE A 29 8.32 -0.01 8.14
CA ILE A 29 8.07 0.72 9.38
C ILE A 29 6.60 0.56 9.73
N THR A 30 6.30 0.02 10.90
CA THR A 30 4.91 -0.20 11.30
C THR A 30 4.67 0.09 12.77
N GLY A 31 3.40 0.32 13.10
CA GLY A 31 2.92 0.61 14.44
C GLY A 31 1.60 1.36 14.39
N LYS A 32 0.83 1.33 15.45
CA LYS A 32 -0.44 2.05 15.53
C LYS A 32 -0.25 3.57 15.35
N SER A 33 -1.33 4.29 15.04
CA SER A 33 -1.31 5.75 14.99
C SER A 33 -0.73 6.36 16.29
N GLY A 34 0.13 7.37 16.16
CA GLY A 34 0.80 8.05 17.27
C GLY A 34 1.88 7.23 17.99
N SER A 35 2.36 6.11 17.43
CA SER A 35 3.44 5.30 18.02
C SER A 35 4.85 5.75 17.62
N GLY A 36 4.99 6.60 16.59
CA GLY A 36 6.27 7.14 16.14
C GLY A 36 6.71 6.71 14.74
N LYS A 37 5.83 6.15 13.90
CA LYS A 37 6.16 5.74 12.52
C LYS A 37 6.71 6.89 11.68
N SER A 38 5.89 7.95 11.47
CA SER A 38 6.24 9.12 10.66
C SER A 38 7.43 9.87 11.27
N MET A 39 7.56 9.90 12.61
CA MET A 39 8.74 10.42 13.28
C MET A 39 10.01 9.63 12.91
N THR A 40 9.95 8.29 12.93
CA THR A 40 11.09 7.45 12.54
C THR A 40 11.48 7.64 11.07
N ALA A 41 10.48 7.69 10.18
CA ALA A 41 10.72 7.98 8.77
C ALA A 41 11.35 9.37 8.59
N SER A 42 10.83 10.41 9.27
CA SER A 42 11.41 11.76 9.25
C SER A 42 12.85 11.77 9.75
N VAL A 43 13.17 11.07 10.85
CA VAL A 43 14.56 10.97 11.35
C VAL A 43 15.51 10.38 10.32
N ILE A 44 15.08 9.29 9.64
CA ILE A 44 15.91 8.68 8.58
C ILE A 44 16.10 9.70 7.43
N VAL A 45 15.04 10.36 7.02
CA VAL A 45 15.06 11.34 5.93
C VAL A 45 15.91 12.56 6.28
N GLU A 46 15.83 13.09 7.51
CA GLU A 46 16.69 14.17 7.98
C GLU A 46 18.18 13.79 7.88
N GLU A 47 18.53 12.59 8.32
CA GLU A 47 19.90 12.08 8.19
C GLU A 47 20.35 11.96 6.71
N LEU A 48 19.44 11.56 5.82
CA LEU A 48 19.75 11.53 4.38
C LEU A 48 20.00 12.96 3.85
N LEU A 49 19.17 13.92 4.23
CA LEU A 49 19.28 15.33 3.83
C LEU A 49 20.56 16.00 4.37
N GLU A 50 20.98 15.70 5.61
CA GLU A 50 22.25 16.18 6.18
C GLU A 50 23.48 15.73 5.37
N HIS A 51 23.32 14.68 4.58
CA HIS A 51 24.39 14.10 3.78
C HIS A 51 24.18 14.25 2.27
N ASP A 52 23.32 15.18 1.84
CA ASP A 52 23.02 15.46 0.44
C ASP A 52 22.53 14.21 -0.33
N LEU A 53 21.81 13.28 0.34
CA LEU A 53 21.25 12.10 -0.27
C LEU A 53 19.78 12.30 -0.59
N SER A 54 19.40 12.02 -1.84
CA SER A 54 18.03 12.17 -2.31
C SER A 54 17.14 10.95 -2.01
N PHE A 55 15.85 11.18 -2.00
CA PHE A 55 14.81 10.19 -1.81
C PHE A 55 13.50 10.66 -2.46
N LEU A 56 12.52 9.78 -2.56
CA LEU A 56 11.14 10.15 -2.84
C LEU A 56 10.22 9.56 -1.78
N ILE A 57 9.37 10.42 -1.18
CA ILE A 57 8.31 10.00 -0.26
C ILE A 57 6.96 10.17 -0.95
N VAL A 58 6.16 9.10 -0.98
CA VAL A 58 4.72 9.18 -1.23
C VAL A 58 4.05 9.47 0.10
N ASP A 59 3.54 10.69 0.25
CA ASP A 59 2.91 11.22 1.46
C ASP A 59 1.39 11.22 1.30
N THR A 60 0.70 10.37 2.05
CA THR A 60 -0.75 10.24 1.96
C THR A 60 -1.52 11.18 2.88
N ASP A 61 -0.87 11.67 3.93
CA ASP A 61 -1.49 12.48 4.97
C ASP A 61 -0.98 13.94 5.01
N GLY A 62 0.01 14.30 4.15
CA GLY A 62 0.61 15.64 4.13
C GLY A 62 1.45 15.91 5.38
N GLU A 63 2.22 14.94 5.87
CA GLU A 63 2.98 15.06 7.13
C GLU A 63 4.44 15.47 6.94
N TYR A 64 4.98 15.45 5.69
CA TYR A 64 6.42 15.61 5.44
C TYR A 64 6.84 17.01 4.93
N TYR A 65 5.91 17.89 4.57
CA TYR A 65 6.30 19.24 4.13
C TYR A 65 7.04 20.04 5.22
N GLY A 66 6.91 19.64 6.49
CA GLY A 66 7.67 20.21 7.60
C GLY A 66 9.19 20.08 7.47
N LEU A 67 9.70 19.14 6.66
CA LEU A 67 11.12 19.03 6.31
C LEU A 67 11.67 20.31 5.69
N LYS A 68 10.83 21.08 4.98
CA LYS A 68 11.19 22.36 4.35
C LYS A 68 11.52 23.47 5.35
N GLU A 69 11.29 23.30 6.65
CA GLU A 69 11.76 24.24 7.67
C GLU A 69 13.29 24.35 7.65
N GLN A 70 13.99 23.21 7.43
CA GLN A 70 15.44 23.16 7.51
C GLN A 70 16.13 22.78 6.20
N TYR A 71 15.43 22.12 5.28
CA TYR A 71 16.01 21.56 4.06
C TYR A 71 15.31 22.06 2.80
N GLU A 72 16.05 22.11 1.69
CA GLU A 72 15.51 22.33 0.36
C GLU A 72 14.93 21.01 -0.18
N VAL A 73 13.61 20.84 -0.07
CA VAL A 73 12.88 19.65 -0.51
C VAL A 73 11.80 20.09 -1.48
N LEU A 74 11.70 19.43 -2.61
CA LEU A 74 10.63 19.64 -3.58
C LEU A 74 9.34 19.00 -3.06
N HIS A 75 8.35 19.83 -2.71
CA HIS A 75 7.04 19.39 -2.25
C HIS A 75 6.02 19.59 -3.38
N VAL A 76 5.56 18.49 -3.98
CA VAL A 76 4.63 18.51 -5.11
C VAL A 76 3.41 17.68 -4.83
N GLY A 77 2.27 18.10 -5.39
CA GLY A 77 0.99 17.43 -5.15
C GLY A 77 -0.16 18.11 -5.87
N ALA A 78 -1.36 18.16 -5.26
CA ALA A 78 -2.56 18.72 -5.87
C ALA A 78 -3.10 19.96 -5.19
N ASP A 79 -2.53 20.38 -4.06
CA ASP A 79 -3.05 21.53 -3.31
C ASP A 79 -2.10 22.75 -3.30
N ASP A 80 -2.63 23.88 -2.80
CA ASP A 80 -1.94 25.19 -2.81
C ASP A 80 -0.73 25.26 -1.85
N THR A 81 -0.52 24.25 -1.01
CA THR A 81 0.64 24.18 -0.09
C THR A 81 1.88 23.61 -0.78
N CYS A 82 1.69 22.96 -1.92
CA CYS A 82 2.75 22.40 -2.74
C CYS A 82 3.51 23.47 -3.53
N ASP A 83 4.78 23.23 -3.83
CA ASP A 83 5.58 24.11 -4.71
C ASP A 83 5.04 24.10 -6.14
N ALA A 84 4.50 22.97 -6.61
CA ALA A 84 3.86 22.83 -7.91
C ALA A 84 2.82 21.70 -7.91
N THR A 85 1.80 21.86 -8.76
CA THR A 85 0.82 20.81 -9.02
C THR A 85 1.35 19.81 -10.05
N VAL A 86 1.18 18.50 -9.77
CA VAL A 86 1.68 17.46 -10.66
C VAL A 86 0.57 16.47 -11.07
N GLY A 87 0.74 15.83 -12.21
CA GLY A 87 -0.09 14.77 -12.75
C GLY A 87 0.78 13.68 -13.37
N ILE A 88 0.16 12.69 -13.99
CA ILE A 88 0.84 11.56 -14.60
C ILE A 88 1.90 11.98 -15.64
N GLU A 89 1.68 13.08 -16.35
CA GLU A 89 2.57 13.69 -17.34
C GLU A 89 3.92 14.13 -16.75
N HIS A 90 3.99 14.36 -15.42
CA HIS A 90 5.21 14.80 -14.75
C HIS A 90 6.09 13.63 -14.27
N ALA A 91 5.64 12.38 -14.39
CA ALA A 91 6.33 11.21 -13.83
C ALA A 91 7.78 11.08 -14.31
N GLU A 92 8.03 11.30 -15.59
CA GLU A 92 9.39 11.26 -16.16
C GLU A 92 10.29 12.37 -15.60
N LEU A 93 9.76 13.59 -15.47
CA LEU A 93 10.49 14.72 -14.90
C LEU A 93 10.80 14.50 -13.42
N LEU A 94 9.82 14.04 -12.62
CA LEU A 94 10.03 13.75 -11.20
C LEU A 94 11.11 12.68 -11.00
N ALA A 95 11.11 11.63 -11.79
CA ALA A 95 12.14 10.59 -11.74
C ALA A 95 13.53 11.14 -12.17
N THR A 96 13.59 12.07 -13.13
CA THR A 96 14.84 12.75 -13.54
C THR A 96 15.37 13.63 -12.40
N LEU A 97 14.53 14.46 -11.81
CA LEU A 97 14.90 15.34 -10.69
C LEU A 97 15.44 14.51 -9.52
N ALA A 98 14.73 13.42 -9.15
CA ALA A 98 15.10 12.60 -8.02
C ALA A 98 16.42 11.84 -8.22
N LEU A 99 16.64 11.24 -9.40
CA LEU A 99 17.72 10.29 -9.63
C LEU A 99 18.93 10.86 -10.37
N GLU A 100 18.75 11.89 -11.19
CA GLU A 100 19.83 12.45 -12.00
C GLU A 100 20.29 13.83 -11.50
N GLU A 101 19.44 14.53 -10.74
CA GLU A 101 19.71 15.86 -10.22
C GLU A 101 19.76 15.89 -8.68
N ASP A 102 19.64 14.72 -8.03
CA ASP A 102 19.70 14.53 -6.58
C ASP A 102 18.72 15.42 -5.79
N VAL A 103 17.54 15.74 -6.37
CA VAL A 103 16.50 16.54 -5.73
C VAL A 103 15.66 15.63 -4.81
N PRO A 104 15.62 15.88 -3.49
CA PRO A 104 14.72 15.16 -2.59
C PRO A 104 13.28 15.59 -2.83
N ILE A 105 12.34 14.61 -2.93
CA ILE A 105 10.95 14.86 -3.31
C ILE A 105 9.98 14.33 -2.25
N VAL A 106 9.05 15.18 -1.83
CA VAL A 106 7.81 14.81 -1.16
C VAL A 106 6.68 14.90 -2.20
N LEU A 107 6.15 13.74 -2.61
CA LEU A 107 4.99 13.64 -3.47
C LEU A 107 3.74 13.48 -2.59
N ASP A 108 3.10 14.61 -2.33
CA ASP A 108 1.92 14.72 -1.49
C ASP A 108 0.68 14.35 -2.28
N VAL A 109 0.09 13.22 -1.94
CA VAL A 109 -1.13 12.74 -2.58
C VAL A 109 -2.40 13.02 -1.77
N SER A 110 -2.28 13.65 -0.60
CA SER A 110 -3.40 13.96 0.29
C SER A 110 -4.42 14.92 -0.33
N GLY A 111 -3.98 15.81 -1.23
CA GLY A 111 -4.84 16.79 -1.91
C GLY A 111 -5.65 16.24 -3.09
N TYR A 112 -5.39 15.01 -3.55
CA TYR A 112 -6.12 14.41 -4.66
C TYR A 112 -7.44 13.82 -4.18
N LEU A 113 -8.52 14.10 -4.93
CA LEU A 113 -9.87 13.57 -4.63
C LEU A 113 -10.20 12.26 -5.37
N ASP A 114 -9.38 11.90 -6.35
CA ASP A 114 -9.61 10.75 -7.23
C ASP A 114 -8.49 9.72 -7.05
N GLU A 115 -8.78 8.63 -6.35
CA GLU A 115 -7.83 7.54 -6.06
C GLU A 115 -7.26 6.91 -7.34
N ALA A 116 -8.04 6.84 -8.43
CA ALA A 116 -7.55 6.28 -9.69
C ALA A 116 -6.44 7.14 -10.28
N ARG A 117 -6.57 8.48 -10.22
CA ARG A 117 -5.51 9.40 -10.66
C ARG A 117 -4.26 9.31 -9.80
N VAL A 118 -4.41 9.11 -8.49
CA VAL A 118 -3.28 8.86 -7.60
C VAL A 118 -2.54 7.60 -8.00
N ASN A 119 -3.26 6.48 -8.18
CA ASN A 119 -2.66 5.21 -8.57
C ASN A 119 -1.95 5.28 -9.93
N ASP A 120 -2.55 5.95 -10.92
CA ASP A 120 -1.94 6.13 -12.23
C ASP A 120 -0.65 6.98 -12.16
N LEU A 121 -0.66 8.08 -11.39
CA LEU A 121 0.52 8.92 -11.16
C LEU A 121 1.63 8.13 -10.45
N LEU A 122 1.30 7.45 -9.35
CA LEU A 122 2.26 6.68 -8.58
C LEU A 122 2.85 5.52 -9.39
N GLU A 123 2.02 4.78 -10.16
CA GLU A 123 2.50 3.72 -11.06
C GLU A 123 3.51 4.28 -12.06
N ALA A 124 3.18 5.40 -12.69
CA ALA A 124 4.05 6.03 -13.68
C ALA A 124 5.38 6.48 -13.04
N VAL A 125 5.36 7.15 -11.88
CA VAL A 125 6.57 7.59 -11.16
C VAL A 125 7.43 6.39 -10.77
N VAL A 126 6.85 5.37 -10.14
CA VAL A 126 7.59 4.16 -9.70
C VAL A 126 8.18 3.41 -10.91
N ARG A 127 7.45 3.35 -12.02
CA ARG A 127 7.94 2.77 -13.27
C ARG A 127 9.16 3.52 -13.80
N GLU A 128 9.10 4.86 -13.86
CA GLU A 128 10.22 5.68 -14.34
C GLU A 128 11.44 5.54 -13.44
N LEU A 129 11.28 5.60 -12.12
CA LEU A 129 12.35 5.33 -11.16
C LEU A 129 13.01 3.96 -11.43
N PHE A 130 12.20 2.91 -11.54
CA PHE A 130 12.69 1.55 -11.73
C PHE A 130 13.40 1.34 -13.08
N VAL A 131 12.97 2.02 -14.14
CA VAL A 131 13.60 1.94 -15.48
C VAL A 131 14.93 2.68 -15.50
N ARG A 132 14.98 3.89 -14.92
CA ARG A 132 16.19 4.74 -14.89
C ARG A 132 17.27 4.14 -14.03
N GLU A 133 16.94 3.62 -12.86
CA GLU A 133 17.88 2.97 -11.94
C GLU A 133 18.58 1.73 -12.53
N LYS A 134 18.01 1.11 -13.54
CA LYS A 134 18.70 0.06 -14.28
C LYS A 134 20.00 0.54 -14.93
N LYS A 135 20.08 1.84 -15.30
CA LYS A 135 21.23 2.47 -15.95
C LYS A 135 22.12 3.18 -14.94
N LEU A 136 21.53 3.93 -14.01
CA LEU A 136 22.24 4.76 -13.04
C LEU A 136 22.89 3.92 -11.95
N LYS A 137 22.17 3.00 -11.35
CA LYS A 137 22.61 2.12 -10.25
C LYS A 137 23.14 2.91 -9.04
N GLN A 138 22.49 4.02 -8.74
CA GLN A 138 22.78 4.84 -7.56
C GLN A 138 21.91 4.38 -6.39
N PRO A 139 22.40 4.38 -5.14
CA PRO A 139 21.57 4.10 -3.99
C PRO A 139 20.46 5.15 -3.83
N PHE A 140 19.20 4.72 -3.89
CA PHE A 140 18.03 5.58 -3.77
C PHE A 140 16.90 4.87 -3.02
N LEU A 141 16.16 5.58 -2.18
CA LEU A 141 15.07 5.02 -1.39
C LEU A 141 13.73 5.67 -1.72
N LEU A 142 12.77 4.84 -2.07
CA LEU A 142 11.37 5.20 -2.20
C LEU A 142 10.64 4.87 -0.88
N PHE A 143 10.07 5.88 -0.22
CA PHE A 143 9.15 5.67 0.91
C PHE A 143 7.71 5.67 0.41
N VAL A 144 6.89 4.76 0.94
CA VAL A 144 5.47 4.66 0.61
C VAL A 144 4.67 4.60 1.91
N GLU A 145 3.96 5.70 2.22
CA GLU A 145 3.06 5.74 3.37
C GLU A 145 1.77 4.99 3.09
N GLU A 146 1.11 4.59 4.17
CA GLU A 146 -0.12 3.79 4.20
C GLU A 146 -0.10 2.63 3.17
N ALA A 147 1.06 1.97 3.09
CA ALA A 147 1.36 0.93 2.10
C ALA A 147 0.32 -0.20 2.05
N HIS A 148 -0.54 -0.35 3.06
CA HIS A 148 -1.63 -1.31 3.05
C HIS A 148 -2.73 -0.98 2.02
N GLU A 149 -2.78 0.25 1.52
CA GLU A 149 -3.68 0.67 0.46
C GLU A 149 -3.19 0.21 -0.91
N TYR A 150 -1.86 0.17 -1.11
CA TYR A 150 -1.22 -0.16 -2.39
C TYR A 150 -0.69 -1.61 -2.46
N LEU A 151 -0.42 -2.22 -1.31
CA LEU A 151 0.08 -3.59 -1.16
C LEU A 151 -0.85 -4.40 -0.23
N PRO A 152 -2.14 -4.56 -0.57
CA PRO A 152 -3.08 -5.25 0.31
C PRO A 152 -2.80 -6.76 0.38
N GLU A 153 -2.90 -7.35 1.58
CA GLU A 153 -2.79 -8.80 1.82
C GLU A 153 -3.88 -9.60 1.11
N SER A 154 -5.04 -8.99 0.84
CA SER A 154 -6.18 -9.67 0.22
C SER A 154 -6.85 -8.77 -0.82
N GLY A 155 -7.49 -9.39 -1.82
CA GLY A 155 -8.17 -8.67 -2.89
C GLY A 155 -7.40 -8.65 -4.22
N GLY A 156 -6.13 -9.04 -4.21
CA GLY A 156 -5.22 -8.94 -5.37
C GLY A 156 -4.57 -7.56 -5.45
N LEU A 157 -3.50 -7.49 -6.22
CA LEU A 157 -2.77 -6.26 -6.48
C LEU A 157 -3.28 -5.65 -7.80
N ASP A 158 -3.34 -4.34 -7.83
CA ASP A 158 -3.47 -3.55 -9.04
C ASP A 158 -2.10 -3.34 -9.72
N ASP A 159 -2.07 -2.55 -10.80
CA ASP A 159 -0.84 -2.29 -11.56
C ASP A 159 0.23 -1.59 -10.70
N LEU A 160 -0.17 -0.67 -9.81
CA LEU A 160 0.74 -0.01 -8.86
C LEU A 160 1.30 -1.01 -7.85
N GLY A 161 0.46 -1.85 -7.23
CA GLY A 161 0.89 -2.86 -6.26
C GLY A 161 1.85 -3.87 -6.89
N GLU A 162 1.57 -4.34 -8.11
CA GLU A 162 2.49 -5.21 -8.85
C GLU A 162 3.84 -4.51 -9.13
N ARG A 163 3.82 -3.21 -9.43
CA ARG A 163 5.02 -2.41 -9.65
C ARG A 163 5.84 -2.26 -8.38
N LEU A 164 5.22 -1.94 -7.25
CA LEU A 164 5.88 -1.84 -5.95
C LEU A 164 6.51 -3.18 -5.54
N LEU A 165 5.80 -4.30 -5.72
CA LEU A 165 6.38 -5.64 -5.51
C LEU A 165 7.52 -5.93 -6.48
N GLN A 166 7.47 -5.43 -7.71
CA GLN A 166 8.58 -5.56 -8.65
C GLN A 166 9.83 -4.81 -8.15
N VAL A 167 9.67 -3.59 -7.60
CA VAL A 167 10.76 -2.83 -6.96
C VAL A 167 11.30 -3.64 -5.79
N ALA A 168 10.45 -4.12 -4.88
CA ALA A 168 10.86 -4.93 -3.74
C ALA A 168 11.67 -6.18 -4.16
N LYS A 169 11.24 -6.89 -5.20
CA LYS A 169 11.90 -8.12 -5.67
C LYS A 169 13.20 -7.88 -6.46
N ARG A 170 13.34 -6.74 -7.12
CA ARG A 170 14.42 -6.53 -8.12
C ARG A 170 15.15 -5.19 -7.99
N GLY A 171 14.69 -4.28 -7.13
CA GLY A 171 15.24 -2.94 -6.98
C GLY A 171 16.67 -2.94 -6.43
N ARG A 172 16.97 -3.73 -5.39
CA ARG A 172 18.28 -3.79 -4.74
C ARG A 172 19.47 -3.90 -5.72
N LYS A 173 19.35 -4.76 -6.74
CA LYS A 173 20.39 -4.93 -7.76
C LYS A 173 20.53 -3.75 -8.73
N ARG A 174 19.59 -2.81 -8.69
CA ARG A 174 19.58 -1.61 -9.49
C ARG A 174 19.99 -0.36 -8.71
N GLY A 175 20.04 -0.44 -7.39
CA GLY A 175 20.25 0.70 -6.50
C GLY A 175 18.95 1.19 -5.84
N LEU A 176 17.77 0.75 -6.31
CA LEU A 176 16.48 1.23 -5.85
C LEU A 176 15.96 0.38 -4.68
N GLY A 177 15.91 0.95 -3.49
CA GLY A 177 15.22 0.41 -2.33
C GLY A 177 13.80 0.93 -2.20
N ILE A 178 13.05 0.30 -1.32
CA ILE A 178 11.68 0.69 -0.99
C ILE A 178 11.42 0.50 0.50
N CYS A 179 10.84 1.50 1.15
CA CYS A 179 10.38 1.44 2.53
C CYS A 179 8.86 1.62 2.58
N ALA A 180 8.14 0.58 2.93
CA ALA A 180 6.71 0.66 3.17
C ALA A 180 6.44 1.08 4.62
N ILE A 181 5.51 1.99 4.81
CA ILE A 181 5.07 2.47 6.12
C ILE A 181 3.58 2.14 6.27
N SER A 182 3.17 1.53 7.37
CA SER A 182 1.76 1.19 7.58
C SER A 182 1.40 1.08 9.05
N GLN A 183 0.22 1.56 9.39
CA GLN A 183 -0.36 1.35 10.72
C GLN A 183 -1.03 -0.03 10.88
N ARG A 184 -1.22 -0.78 9.79
CA ARG A 184 -1.94 -2.05 9.74
C ARG A 184 -1.11 -3.16 9.10
N PRO A 185 -0.07 -3.70 9.81
CA PRO A 185 0.81 -4.71 9.24
C PRO A 185 0.08 -5.99 8.81
N ALA A 186 -1.03 -6.33 9.46
CA ALA A 186 -1.84 -7.48 9.07
C ALA A 186 -2.55 -7.30 7.72
N ALA A 187 -2.72 -6.05 7.26
CA ALA A 187 -3.36 -5.73 5.98
C ALA A 187 -2.35 -5.55 4.84
N VAL A 188 -1.04 -5.58 5.12
CA VAL A 188 0.02 -5.50 4.09
C VAL A 188 0.37 -6.89 3.58
N ASP A 189 0.63 -6.99 2.29
CA ASP A 189 1.07 -8.21 1.60
C ASP A 189 2.25 -8.87 2.35
N LYS A 190 2.09 -10.15 2.69
CA LYS A 190 3.08 -10.90 3.47
C LYS A 190 4.33 -11.22 2.69
N ASP A 191 4.22 -11.36 1.37
CA ASP A 191 5.38 -11.59 0.52
C ASP A 191 6.29 -10.35 0.52
N TYR A 192 5.72 -9.14 0.68
CA TYR A 192 6.51 -7.93 0.90
C TYR A 192 7.22 -7.97 2.25
N ILE A 193 6.48 -8.11 3.35
CA ILE A 193 7.04 -7.99 4.72
C ILE A 193 8.13 -9.04 4.97
N THR A 194 7.91 -10.29 4.53
CA THR A 194 8.86 -11.40 4.73
C THR A 194 10.15 -11.27 3.91
N GLN A 195 10.18 -10.36 2.93
CA GLN A 195 11.37 -10.09 2.12
C GLN A 195 12.11 -8.82 2.56
N CYS A 196 11.64 -8.13 3.60
CA CYS A 196 12.30 -6.91 4.07
C CYS A 196 13.66 -7.19 4.68
N ASP A 197 14.66 -6.40 4.28
CA ASP A 197 16.03 -6.43 4.78
C ASP A 197 16.14 -5.73 6.16
N TRP A 198 15.20 -4.81 6.46
CA TRP A 198 15.11 -4.14 7.75
C TRP A 198 13.65 -3.82 8.12
N LEU A 199 13.30 -4.03 9.40
CA LEU A 199 11.96 -3.88 9.93
C LEU A 199 11.99 -3.08 11.24
N VAL A 200 11.09 -2.09 11.33
CA VAL A 200 10.89 -1.27 12.53
C VAL A 200 9.46 -1.48 13.02
N TRP A 201 9.32 -2.10 14.17
CA TRP A 201 8.04 -2.41 14.79
C TRP A 201 7.82 -1.49 15.99
N HIS A 202 7.06 -0.42 15.80
CA HIS A 202 6.56 0.39 16.90
C HIS A 202 5.40 -0.29 17.60
N ARG A 203 4.86 0.36 18.64
CA ARG A 203 3.76 -0.20 19.42
C ARG A 203 2.57 -0.63 18.57
N LEU A 204 2.15 -1.88 18.75
CA LEU A 204 0.95 -2.50 18.20
C LEU A 204 0.07 -2.99 19.34
N THR A 205 -1.26 -2.96 19.18
CA THR A 205 -2.22 -3.33 20.24
C THR A 205 -3.32 -4.27 19.78
N TRP A 206 -3.45 -4.49 18.46
CA TRP A 206 -4.44 -5.38 17.90
C TRP A 206 -3.84 -6.76 17.65
N ASN A 207 -4.54 -7.83 18.08
CA ASN A 207 -4.04 -9.20 17.99
C ASN A 207 -3.63 -9.60 16.57
N ASN A 208 -4.39 -9.19 15.55
CA ASN A 208 -4.06 -9.49 14.14
C ASN A 208 -2.70 -8.92 13.75
N ASP A 209 -2.37 -7.72 14.23
CA ASP A 209 -1.11 -7.03 13.93
C ASP A 209 0.06 -7.60 14.75
N THR A 210 -0.16 -7.91 16.03
CA THR A 210 0.88 -8.56 16.88
C THR A 210 1.13 -10.00 16.44
N ASP A 211 0.15 -10.69 15.84
CA ASP A 211 0.33 -12.01 15.22
C ASP A 211 1.28 -11.97 14.00
N VAL A 212 1.39 -10.85 13.30
CA VAL A 212 2.40 -10.69 12.24
C VAL A 212 3.80 -10.68 12.85
N VAL A 213 4.02 -9.91 13.94
CA VAL A 213 5.29 -9.90 14.68
C VAL A 213 5.66 -11.30 15.18
N ARG A 214 4.69 -12.01 15.78
CA ARG A 214 4.89 -13.39 16.25
C ARG A 214 5.34 -14.34 15.17
N ARG A 215 4.86 -14.16 13.95
CA ARG A 215 5.22 -15.04 12.80
C ARG A 215 6.56 -14.68 12.19
N ILE A 216 6.94 -13.41 12.20
CA ILE A 216 8.17 -12.93 11.56
C ILE A 216 9.35 -13.00 12.53
N ILE A 217 9.15 -12.67 13.81
CA ILE A 217 10.17 -12.67 14.84
C ILE A 217 9.93 -13.85 15.78
N ASP A 218 9.13 -13.65 16.83
CA ASP A 218 8.76 -14.66 17.82
C ASP A 218 7.63 -14.16 18.75
N ALA A 219 7.28 -14.98 19.77
CA ALA A 219 6.23 -14.65 20.73
C ALA A 219 6.66 -13.55 21.70
N ASP A 220 7.93 -13.52 22.11
CA ASP A 220 8.45 -12.55 23.07
C ASP A 220 8.49 -11.14 22.46
N ALA A 221 8.83 -11.04 21.17
CA ALA A 221 8.77 -9.80 20.41
C ALA A 221 7.32 -9.31 20.27
N ALA A 222 6.36 -10.21 20.01
CA ALA A 222 4.94 -9.87 19.91
C ALA A 222 4.36 -9.33 21.22
N GLU A 223 4.77 -9.86 22.39
CA GLU A 223 4.40 -9.30 23.68
C GLU A 223 5.11 -7.97 23.95
N SER A 224 6.36 -7.85 23.52
CA SER A 224 7.17 -6.65 23.73
C SER A 224 6.62 -5.44 22.97
N VAL A 225 6.13 -5.60 21.72
CA VAL A 225 5.59 -4.48 20.92
C VAL A 225 4.35 -3.85 21.55
N GLU A 226 3.57 -4.59 22.33
CA GLU A 226 2.37 -4.07 23.01
C GLU A 226 2.73 -3.04 24.09
N THR A 227 3.93 -3.14 24.68
CA THR A 227 4.39 -2.34 25.83
C THR A 227 5.38 -1.24 25.46
N LEU A 228 5.69 -1.06 24.18
CA LEU A 228 6.60 -0.01 23.72
C LEU A 228 6.03 1.39 24.00
N GLU A 229 6.89 2.31 24.38
CA GLU A 229 6.57 3.74 24.50
C GLU A 229 6.61 4.41 23.12
N ASN A 230 6.15 5.67 23.03
CA ASN A 230 6.23 6.44 21.82
C ASN A 230 7.70 6.66 21.43
N GLY A 231 8.02 6.43 20.15
CA GLY A 231 9.38 6.49 19.62
C GLY A 231 10.25 5.27 19.95
N GLU A 232 9.78 4.34 20.77
CA GLU A 232 10.44 3.04 20.93
C GLU A 232 9.97 2.07 19.82
N ALA A 233 10.88 1.19 19.41
CA ALA A 233 10.60 0.16 18.43
C ALA A 233 11.44 -1.10 18.67
N ILE A 234 10.97 -2.21 18.10
CA ILE A 234 11.81 -3.37 17.86
C ILE A 234 12.39 -3.22 16.46
N LEU A 235 13.71 -3.17 16.37
CA LEU A 235 14.47 -3.09 15.12
C LEU A 235 15.06 -4.47 14.82
N MET A 236 14.80 -4.96 13.61
CA MET A 236 15.39 -6.17 13.05
C MET A 236 16.01 -5.83 11.71
N THR A 237 17.23 -6.29 11.46
CA THR A 237 17.98 -6.02 10.23
C THR A 237 18.73 -7.26 9.77
N ASP A 238 18.82 -7.47 8.46
CA ASP A 238 19.52 -8.61 7.87
C ASP A 238 21.07 -8.52 8.02
N TRP A 239 21.61 -7.28 8.10
CA TRP A 239 23.06 -7.07 8.22
C TRP A 239 23.62 -7.27 9.63
N ASP A 240 22.78 -7.23 10.66
CA ASP A 240 23.17 -7.41 12.07
C ASP A 240 22.62 -8.73 12.65
N GLU A 241 21.62 -9.34 12.00
CA GLU A 241 20.94 -10.57 12.43
C GLU A 241 20.43 -10.51 13.89
N ARG A 242 20.16 -9.30 14.41
CA ARG A 242 19.74 -9.07 15.79
C ARG A 242 18.38 -8.41 15.83
N VAL A 243 17.60 -8.83 16.82
CA VAL A 243 16.37 -8.15 17.23
C VAL A 243 16.70 -7.25 18.43
N ARG A 244 16.52 -5.94 18.27
CA ARG A 244 16.89 -4.95 19.30
C ARG A 244 15.70 -4.06 19.62
N ARG A 245 15.47 -3.77 20.92
CA ARG A 245 14.63 -2.66 21.33
C ARG A 245 15.46 -1.40 21.27
N VAL A 246 15.00 -0.44 20.51
CA VAL A 246 15.68 0.84 20.27
C VAL A 246 14.71 2.00 20.57
N LYS A 247 15.26 3.19 20.79
CA LYS A 247 14.49 4.43 20.85
C LYS A 247 15.02 5.38 19.79
N PHE A 248 14.20 5.69 18.78
CA PHE A 248 14.56 6.67 17.77
C PHE A 248 14.66 8.06 18.39
N ARG A 249 15.57 8.89 17.85
CA ARG A 249 15.66 10.30 18.26
C ARG A 249 14.39 11.05 17.84
N MET A 250 14.16 12.20 18.39
CA MET A 250 13.14 13.11 17.89
C MET A 250 13.63 13.72 16.58
N ARG A 251 12.71 13.94 15.65
CA ARG A 251 13.00 14.75 14.46
C ARG A 251 13.34 16.19 14.86
N GLU A 252 14.15 16.85 14.07
CA GLU A 252 14.60 18.22 14.29
C GLU A 252 13.69 19.24 13.60
N THR A 253 13.02 18.81 12.53
CA THR A 253 12.06 19.61 11.77
C THR A 253 10.67 19.62 12.44
N VAL A 254 9.87 20.63 12.11
CA VAL A 254 8.53 20.80 12.67
C VAL A 254 7.61 19.61 12.37
N ASP A 255 6.82 19.21 13.37
CA ASP A 255 5.77 18.20 13.22
C ASP A 255 4.47 18.85 12.73
N VAL A 256 4.22 18.78 11.43
CA VAL A 256 3.02 19.32 10.81
C VAL A 256 1.84 18.35 10.82
N GLY A 257 2.10 17.03 11.05
CA GLY A 257 1.07 15.99 11.20
C GLY A 257 0.42 15.94 12.58
N GLN A 258 0.69 16.92 13.46
CA GLN A 258 0.04 16.96 14.78
C GLN A 258 -1.45 17.23 14.63
N THR A 259 -2.24 16.50 15.45
CA THR A 259 -3.68 16.77 15.53
C THR A 259 -3.92 18.23 15.89
N PRO A 260 -4.70 18.96 15.07
CA PRO A 260 -5.00 20.38 15.34
C PRO A 260 -5.59 20.56 16.75
N ASP A 261 -5.08 21.53 17.48
CA ASP A 261 -5.65 21.99 18.73
C ASP A 261 -6.31 23.37 18.58
N PHE A 262 -6.71 24.00 19.66
CA PHE A 262 -7.32 25.33 19.63
C PHE A 262 -6.28 26.47 19.63
N SER A 263 -5.00 26.16 19.56
CA SER A 263 -3.95 27.18 19.41
C SER A 263 -3.89 27.68 17.96
N GLU A 264 -3.39 28.89 17.76
CA GLU A 264 -3.14 29.40 16.42
C GLU A 264 -2.05 28.54 15.77
N ALA A 265 -2.35 27.96 14.61
CA ALA A 265 -1.39 27.19 13.84
C ALA A 265 -0.22 28.11 13.45
N SER A 266 0.97 27.82 13.97
CA SER A 266 2.18 28.47 13.51
C SER A 266 2.56 27.83 12.19
N VAL A 267 2.44 28.59 11.09
CA VAL A 267 2.98 28.17 9.80
C VAL A 267 4.49 28.35 9.87
N PRO A 268 5.29 27.28 9.72
CA PRO A 268 6.74 27.39 9.73
C PRO A 268 7.23 28.22 8.53
N ASP A 269 8.39 28.86 8.68
CA ASP A 269 9.08 29.51 7.57
C ASP A 269 9.76 28.40 6.75
N LEU A 270 9.24 28.14 5.55
CA LEU A 270 9.68 27.04 4.70
C LEU A 270 10.75 27.51 3.72
N LYS A 271 11.82 26.74 3.57
CA LYS A 271 12.83 26.99 2.54
C LYS A 271 12.23 26.77 1.15
N PRO A 272 12.36 27.76 0.25
CA PRO A 272 11.94 27.57 -1.12
C PRO A 272 12.89 26.62 -1.86
N ILE A 273 12.35 25.86 -2.79
CA ILE A 273 13.14 25.13 -3.78
C ILE A 273 13.63 26.08 -4.89
N ASP A 274 14.65 25.69 -5.65
CA ASP A 274 15.10 26.47 -6.81
C ASP A 274 13.94 26.75 -7.77
N PRO A 275 13.61 28.02 -8.06
CA PRO A 275 12.50 28.37 -8.94
C PRO A 275 12.60 27.74 -10.34
N SER A 276 13.80 27.45 -10.84
CA SER A 276 13.98 26.80 -12.14
C SER A 276 13.42 25.38 -12.18
N ILE A 277 13.32 24.70 -11.03
CA ILE A 277 12.70 23.37 -10.92
C ILE A 277 11.18 23.52 -11.07
N VAL A 278 10.59 24.50 -10.39
CA VAL A 278 9.15 24.80 -10.47
C VAL A 278 8.78 25.19 -11.90
N ASP A 279 9.55 26.09 -12.53
CA ASP A 279 9.34 26.51 -13.93
C ASP A 279 9.35 25.31 -14.91
N ARG A 280 10.20 24.32 -14.66
CA ARG A 280 10.26 23.08 -15.48
C ARG A 280 9.04 22.20 -15.28
N ILE A 281 8.52 22.10 -14.05
CA ILE A 281 7.30 21.34 -13.78
C ILE A 281 6.11 22.02 -14.45
N GLU A 282 5.97 23.33 -14.29
CA GLU A 282 4.88 24.11 -14.90
C GLU A 282 4.94 24.11 -16.45
N ALA A 283 6.13 23.92 -17.03
CA ALA A 283 6.31 23.83 -18.48
C ALA A 283 5.86 22.51 -19.08
N VAL A 284 5.68 21.44 -18.29
CA VAL A 284 5.17 20.14 -18.79
C VAL A 284 3.70 20.30 -19.15
N SER A 285 3.38 20.14 -20.44
CA SER A 285 2.01 20.25 -20.93
C SER A 285 1.29 18.90 -20.83
N PRO A 286 0.02 18.87 -20.40
CA PRO A 286 -0.79 17.64 -20.43
C PRO A 286 -0.92 17.00 -21.83
N TRP A 287 -0.52 17.70 -22.88
CA TRP A 287 -0.61 17.25 -24.29
C TRP A 287 0.67 16.57 -24.79
N ASP A 288 1.81 16.71 -24.10
CA ASP A 288 3.09 16.17 -24.56
C ASP A 288 3.22 14.63 -24.40
N THR A 289 2.30 14.01 -23.65
CA THR A 289 2.25 12.54 -23.45
C THR A 289 1.39 11.79 -24.47
N ALA A 290 0.57 12.49 -25.23
CA ALA A 290 -0.12 11.92 -26.38
C ALA A 290 0.84 11.99 -27.58
N GLY A 291 1.66 10.94 -27.77
CA GLY A 291 2.42 10.77 -29.00
C GLY A 291 1.49 11.03 -30.19
N GLU A 292 1.85 12.00 -31.05
CA GLU A 292 1.11 12.26 -32.26
C GLU A 292 0.91 10.93 -33.00
N PRO A 293 -0.33 10.56 -33.36
CA PRO A 293 -0.49 9.49 -34.33
C PRO A 293 0.15 9.97 -35.63
N ASP A 294 1.15 9.25 -36.12
CA ASP A 294 1.71 9.42 -37.46
C ASP A 294 0.55 9.50 -38.45
N THR A 295 0.13 10.72 -38.76
CA THR A 295 -0.75 11.01 -39.88
C THR A 295 0.12 11.11 -41.11
N ASP A 296 0.63 9.99 -41.61
CA ASP A 296 0.96 9.83 -43.00
C ASP A 296 -0.37 9.72 -43.80
N GLU A 297 -0.99 10.85 -44.04
CA GLU A 297 -1.94 10.95 -45.15
C GLU A 297 -1.14 10.94 -46.45
N PRO A 298 -1.34 9.95 -47.35
CA PRO A 298 -0.80 10.06 -48.70
C PRO A 298 -1.60 11.13 -49.45
N ALA A 299 -0.89 12.17 -49.87
CA ALA A 299 -1.39 13.18 -50.80
C ALA A 299 -1.97 12.51 -52.03
N ASN A 300 -3.27 12.62 -52.19
CA ASN A 300 -4.01 12.24 -53.37
C ASN A 300 -3.75 13.29 -54.48
N SER A 301 -2.86 12.99 -55.40
CA SER A 301 -2.81 13.69 -56.68
C SER A 301 -3.51 12.85 -57.74
N ASP A 302 -4.69 13.31 -58.08
CA ASP A 302 -5.50 12.95 -59.23
C ASP A 302 -4.72 13.31 -60.50
N ASP A 303 -4.42 12.34 -61.37
CA ASP A 303 -4.39 12.59 -62.82
C ASP A 303 -4.61 11.26 -63.61
N GLY A 304 -5.60 11.27 -64.47
CA GLY A 304 -6.10 10.14 -65.24
C GLY A 304 -5.25 9.78 -66.43
N SER A 305 -5.37 8.56 -66.87
CA SER A 305 -5.63 8.10 -68.27
C SER A 305 -5.26 6.63 -68.46
N ASP A 306 -6.25 5.83 -68.65
CA ASP A 306 -6.57 4.97 -69.83
C ASP A 306 -5.53 3.96 -70.32
N SER A 307 -6.09 2.77 -70.53
CA SER A 307 -5.80 1.70 -71.51
C SER A 307 -5.24 0.37 -70.99
N SER A 308 -6.14 -0.62 -70.95
CA SER A 308 -6.20 -1.89 -71.71
C SER A 308 -5.01 -2.86 -71.68
N ASP A 309 -5.43 -4.07 -71.51
CA ASP A 309 -5.12 -5.39 -72.08
C ASP A 309 -4.49 -6.46 -71.20
N GLU A 310 -5.34 -7.43 -70.97
CA GLU A 310 -5.26 -8.90 -71.18
C GLU A 310 -3.87 -9.61 -71.05
N HIS A 311 -3.74 -10.62 -70.26
CA HIS A 311 -3.68 -12.05 -70.59
C HIS A 311 -3.12 -12.90 -69.45
N ASP A 312 -3.88 -13.91 -69.10
CA ASP A 312 -3.60 -15.34 -68.85
C ASP A 312 -2.18 -15.79 -68.38
N ASP A 313 -2.04 -16.63 -67.39
CA ASP A 313 -2.11 -18.10 -67.41
C ASP A 313 -1.41 -18.73 -66.22
N ALA A 314 -2.10 -19.69 -65.72
CA ALA A 314 -1.72 -21.01 -65.21
C ALA A 314 -0.48 -21.26 -64.32
N GLY A 315 -0.79 -21.88 -63.20
CA GLY A 315 -0.30 -23.26 -62.94
C GLY A 315 0.86 -23.39 -61.94
N THR A 316 0.71 -24.03 -60.92
CA THR A 316 0.96 -25.45 -60.67
C THR A 316 1.32 -25.65 -59.20
N GLU A 317 0.61 -26.60 -58.64
CA GLU A 317 0.84 -27.25 -57.34
C GLU A 317 2.24 -27.86 -57.20
N THR A 318 2.73 -28.01 -55.99
CA THR A 318 3.30 -29.28 -55.55
C THR A 318 3.38 -29.38 -54.05
N GLU A 319 2.61 -30.30 -53.49
CA GLU A 319 2.81 -30.94 -52.23
C GLU A 319 4.16 -31.67 -52.17
N THR A 320 4.73 -31.75 -50.98
CA THR A 320 5.41 -33.01 -50.57
C THR A 320 5.41 -33.17 -49.04
N GLN A 321 4.69 -34.19 -48.59
CA GLN A 321 4.84 -34.88 -47.32
C GLN A 321 6.09 -35.74 -47.31
N THR A 322 6.63 -35.99 -46.11
CA THR A 322 7.16 -37.30 -45.62
C THR A 322 7.45 -37.12 -44.14
N GLU A 323 6.75 -37.74 -43.23
CA GLU A 323 6.86 -39.11 -42.61
C GLU A 323 8.34 -39.53 -42.42
N SER A 324 8.81 -40.02 -41.28
CA SER A 324 8.33 -41.09 -40.41
C SER A 324 9.41 -41.46 -39.38
N THR A 325 8.94 -42.12 -38.35
CA THR A 325 9.50 -43.27 -37.58
C THR A 325 10.59 -42.94 -36.58
N GLY A 326 10.59 -43.40 -35.31
CA GLY A 326 9.92 -44.50 -34.66
C GLY A 326 10.90 -45.17 -33.70
N SER A 327 10.37 -45.79 -32.69
CA SER A 327 10.94 -46.94 -31.96
C SER A 327 11.47 -46.65 -30.55
N THR A 328 10.74 -47.01 -29.52
CA THR A 328 10.59 -48.28 -28.77
C THR A 328 11.65 -48.55 -27.71
N GLY A 329 11.17 -48.98 -26.55
CA GLY A 329 11.85 -49.87 -25.64
C GLY A 329 11.52 -49.54 -24.17
N THR A 330 10.44 -50.14 -23.66
CA THR A 330 10.27 -51.27 -22.75
C THR A 330 10.94 -51.15 -21.40
N ALA A 331 10.10 -51.02 -20.36
CA ALA A 331 9.63 -52.07 -19.44
C ALA A 331 10.66 -52.44 -18.35
N ASP A 332 10.35 -52.50 -17.11
CA ASP A 332 9.76 -53.58 -16.31
C ASP A 332 9.94 -53.20 -14.83
N ASP A 333 9.06 -53.29 -14.04
CA ASP A 333 8.34 -54.30 -13.24
C ASP A 333 8.75 -54.30 -11.77
N SER A 334 7.74 -54.51 -11.00
CA SER A 334 7.54 -55.29 -9.82
C SER A 334 7.59 -54.64 -8.43
N ARG A 335 6.40 -54.62 -7.85
CA ARG A 335 5.94 -55.43 -6.69
C ARG A 335 6.58 -55.07 -5.35
N THR A 336 5.90 -54.99 -4.23
CA THR A 336 4.76 -55.70 -3.65
C THR A 336 4.46 -55.01 -2.30
N SER A 337 3.18 -54.71 -2.05
CA SER A 337 2.33 -55.26 -1.01
C SER A 337 2.89 -55.35 0.43
N THR A 338 2.21 -54.76 1.40
CA THR A 338 1.36 -55.53 2.32
C THR A 338 0.55 -54.63 3.26
N ARG A 339 -0.68 -55.12 3.40
CA ARG A 339 -1.74 -54.77 4.34
C ARG A 339 -1.31 -54.88 5.82
N SER A 340 -1.92 -54.04 6.67
CA SER A 340 -2.85 -54.61 7.68
C SER A 340 -3.71 -53.52 8.31
N ALA A 341 -4.98 -53.89 8.41
CA ALA A 341 -6.04 -53.20 9.10
C ALA A 341 -6.04 -53.54 10.59
N THR A 342 -6.64 -52.68 11.38
CA THR A 342 -7.59 -52.91 12.49
C THR A 342 -7.90 -51.60 13.13
N ASP A 343 -9.08 -51.21 13.08
CA ASP A 343 -10.30 -51.37 13.85
C ASP A 343 -10.61 -50.26 14.83
N SER A 344 -11.74 -49.62 14.55
CA SER A 344 -12.80 -49.12 15.41
C SER A 344 -12.50 -48.31 16.67
N ASN A 345 -13.02 -47.09 16.75
CA ASN A 345 -14.10 -46.82 17.71
C ASN A 345 -14.91 -45.56 17.39
N HIS A 346 -16.21 -45.69 17.61
CA HIS A 346 -17.24 -44.65 17.58
C HIS A 346 -16.98 -43.53 18.63
N GLY A 347 -17.22 -42.28 18.24
CA GLY A 347 -17.34 -41.17 19.15
C GLY A 347 -18.07 -40.03 18.47
N THR A 348 -19.39 -40.04 18.54
CA THR A 348 -20.26 -38.90 18.25
C THR A 348 -19.91 -37.73 19.17
N ALA A 349 -19.52 -36.59 18.58
CA ALA A 349 -19.54 -35.32 19.27
C ALA A 349 -20.22 -34.28 18.37
N ALA A 350 -21.43 -33.92 18.75
CA ALA A 350 -22.12 -32.72 18.31
C ALA A 350 -21.37 -31.51 18.88
N GLY A 351 -20.69 -30.78 18.03
CA GLY A 351 -19.98 -29.51 18.33
C GLY A 351 -20.71 -28.34 17.69
N SER A 352 -21.47 -27.70 18.46
CA SER A 352 -21.86 -26.29 18.64
C SER A 352 -21.76 -25.34 17.44
N ASN A 353 -22.91 -25.07 16.87
CA ASN A 353 -23.22 -23.99 15.91
C ASN A 353 -23.45 -22.62 16.61
N HIS A 354 -22.77 -22.31 17.69
CA HIS A 354 -22.96 -21.06 18.44
C HIS A 354 -21.96 -19.95 18.08
N GLY A 355 -20.74 -20.29 17.69
CA GLY A 355 -19.73 -19.29 17.34
C GLY A 355 -20.01 -18.48 16.07
N THR A 356 -20.63 -19.11 15.08
CA THR A 356 -20.91 -18.45 13.77
C THR A 356 -22.08 -17.47 13.86
N ARG A 357 -22.98 -17.66 14.79
CA ARG A 357 -24.16 -16.78 14.96
C ARG A 357 -23.83 -15.49 15.67
N ASP A 358 -22.96 -15.56 16.68
CA ASP A 358 -22.54 -14.38 17.45
C ASP A 358 -21.60 -13.50 16.64
N HIS A 359 -20.76 -14.08 15.77
CA HIS A 359 -19.91 -13.35 14.84
C HIS A 359 -20.72 -12.59 13.78
N LEU A 360 -21.75 -13.20 13.22
CA LEU A 360 -22.64 -12.57 12.23
C LEU A 360 -23.48 -11.41 12.82
N LEU A 361 -23.83 -11.50 14.09
CA LEU A 361 -24.55 -10.41 14.79
C LEU A 361 -23.65 -9.23 15.15
N LEU A 362 -22.35 -9.48 15.44
CA LEU A 362 -21.36 -8.44 15.63
C LEU A 362 -21.04 -7.71 14.30
N GLU A 363 -20.82 -8.43 13.22
CA GLU A 363 -20.57 -7.82 11.89
C GLU A 363 -21.78 -6.99 11.40
N LEU A 364 -23.00 -7.45 11.62
CA LEU A 364 -24.21 -6.68 11.30
C LEU A 364 -24.34 -5.42 12.18
N GLY A 365 -23.90 -5.48 13.42
CA GLY A 365 -23.83 -4.33 14.33
C GLY A 365 -22.89 -3.24 13.84
N ASP A 366 -21.69 -3.63 13.44
CA ASP A 366 -20.65 -2.73 12.95
C ASP A 366 -21.00 -2.11 11.59
N MET A 367 -21.60 -2.89 10.69
CA MET A 367 -22.11 -2.38 9.42
C MET A 367 -23.23 -1.36 9.61
N MET A 368 -24.10 -1.54 10.62
CA MET A 368 -25.15 -0.56 10.93
C MET A 368 -24.60 0.74 11.52
N VAL A 369 -23.55 0.67 12.34
CA VAL A 369 -22.86 1.86 12.88
C VAL A 369 -22.16 2.64 11.76
N TYR A 370 -21.51 1.94 10.82
CA TYR A 370 -20.87 2.53 9.64
C TYR A 370 -21.92 3.24 8.74
N LEU A 371 -23.01 2.58 8.41
CA LEU A 371 -24.11 3.15 7.61
C LEU A 371 -24.72 4.39 8.28
N PHE A 372 -24.82 4.39 9.61
CA PHE A 372 -25.28 5.57 10.36
C PHE A 372 -24.31 6.75 10.28
N GLY A 373 -22.99 6.47 10.29
CA GLY A 373 -21.93 7.45 10.09
C GLY A 373 -22.04 8.12 8.70
N VAL A 374 -22.18 7.32 7.66
CA VAL A 374 -22.31 7.78 6.27
C VAL A 374 -23.60 8.59 6.06
N LEU A 375 -24.73 8.17 6.61
CA LEU A 375 -26.00 8.94 6.52
C LEU A 375 -25.91 10.26 7.27
N HIS A 376 -25.19 10.32 8.38
CA HIS A 376 -25.00 11.55 9.14
C HIS A 376 -24.07 12.54 8.42
N SER A 377 -23.02 12.06 7.77
CA SER A 377 -22.08 12.88 6.97
C SER A 377 -22.77 13.48 5.74
N LYS A 378 -23.80 12.80 5.18
CA LYS A 378 -24.60 13.30 4.06
C LYS A 378 -25.81 14.15 4.47
N GLY A 379 -25.93 14.55 5.74
CA GLY A 379 -26.97 15.46 6.22
C GLY A 379 -28.36 14.86 6.35
N VAL A 380 -28.51 13.54 6.26
CA VAL A 380 -29.81 12.86 6.43
C VAL A 380 -30.16 12.81 7.92
N ARG A 381 -31.21 13.54 8.32
CA ARG A 381 -31.70 13.54 9.72
C ARG A 381 -32.50 12.27 9.99
N VAL A 382 -31.95 11.38 10.80
CA VAL A 382 -32.65 10.20 11.31
C VAL A 382 -33.42 10.58 12.56
N THR A 383 -34.74 10.30 12.58
CA THR A 383 -35.63 10.66 13.68
C THR A 383 -35.27 9.88 14.96
N ASP A 384 -35.45 10.53 16.13
CA ASP A 384 -35.09 9.97 17.44
C ASP A 384 -35.80 8.64 17.79
N SER A 385 -36.93 8.38 17.17
CA SER A 385 -37.66 7.11 17.30
C SER A 385 -36.87 5.89 16.78
N VAL A 386 -36.09 6.08 15.74
CA VAL A 386 -35.24 5.02 15.17
C VAL A 386 -34.00 4.82 16.03
N ARG A 387 -33.42 5.91 16.55
CA ARG A 387 -32.28 5.86 17.51
C ARG A 387 -32.62 5.09 18.80
N HIS A 388 -33.80 5.29 19.34
CA HIS A 388 -34.24 4.63 20.56
C HIS A 388 -34.49 3.12 20.36
N ARG A 389 -34.96 2.71 19.19
CA ARG A 389 -35.24 1.31 18.88
C ARG A 389 -33.98 0.49 18.62
N ILE A 390 -32.93 1.11 18.04
CA ILE A 390 -31.64 0.45 17.81
C ILE A 390 -30.88 0.27 19.13
N ARG A 391 -30.94 1.25 20.04
CA ARG A 391 -30.31 1.14 21.38
C ARG A 391 -30.98 0.10 22.29
N SER A 392 -32.24 -0.23 22.08
CA SER A 392 -32.95 -1.24 22.88
C SER A 392 -32.71 -2.68 22.41
N THR A 393 -32.07 -2.89 21.26
CA THR A 393 -31.66 -4.21 20.76
C THR A 393 -30.23 -4.60 21.13
N ALA A 394 -29.38 -3.66 21.54
CA ALA A 394 -28.10 -3.89 22.16
C ALA A 394 -28.33 -3.95 23.70
N GLY A 395 -28.54 -5.18 24.24
CA GLY A 395 -28.84 -5.37 25.66
C GLY A 395 -27.65 -5.09 26.56
N PRO A 396 -27.88 -4.67 27.82
CA PRO A 396 -26.82 -4.44 28.77
C PRO A 396 -26.31 -5.74 29.36
N GLU A 397 -25.02 -5.77 29.63
CA GLU A 397 -24.38 -6.78 30.48
C GLU A 397 -25.11 -6.87 31.84
N SER A 398 -25.56 -8.06 32.20
CA SER A 398 -25.96 -8.34 33.60
C SER A 398 -25.47 -9.71 34.02
N SER A 399 -24.72 -9.66 35.10
CA SER A 399 -24.30 -10.75 35.93
C SER A 399 -25.48 -11.57 36.50
N GLY A 400 -25.35 -12.90 36.40
CA GLY A 400 -25.75 -13.83 37.48
C GLY A 400 -27.16 -14.43 37.47
N ARG A 401 -27.15 -15.76 37.36
CA ARG A 401 -28.07 -16.74 38.00
C ARG A 401 -29.27 -17.30 37.25
N THR A 402 -29.18 -18.64 37.14
CA THR A 402 -30.23 -19.69 37.26
C THR A 402 -31.08 -20.05 36.05
N ALA A 403 -31.00 -21.33 35.76
CA ALA A 403 -31.74 -22.11 34.76
C ALA A 403 -33.26 -21.97 34.84
N SER A 404 -33.88 -21.84 33.69
CA SER A 404 -35.25 -22.33 33.47
C SER A 404 -35.49 -22.55 31.96
N THR A 405 -35.94 -23.73 31.66
CA THR A 405 -36.42 -24.23 30.38
C THR A 405 -37.51 -23.34 29.79
N ALA A 406 -37.33 -22.83 28.55
CA ALA A 406 -38.43 -22.29 27.76
C ALA A 406 -38.23 -22.54 26.25
N ARG A 407 -39.22 -23.15 25.71
CA ARG A 407 -39.63 -23.48 24.33
C ARG A 407 -39.14 -22.52 23.24
N THR A 408 -38.58 -23.11 22.20
CA THR A 408 -38.32 -22.49 20.89
C THR A 408 -39.63 -22.09 20.20
N GLY A 409 -39.82 -20.76 19.99
CA GLY A 409 -40.86 -20.17 19.17
C GLY A 409 -40.24 -19.36 18.02
N PRO A 410 -41.01 -19.00 16.98
CA PRO A 410 -40.49 -18.57 15.66
C PRO A 410 -39.96 -17.14 15.67
N LEU A 411 -38.74 -16.96 16.17
CA LEU A 411 -38.03 -15.67 16.13
C LEU A 411 -37.26 -15.39 14.83
N SER A 412 -37.04 -16.42 14.03
CA SER A 412 -36.24 -16.33 12.80
C SER A 412 -36.96 -15.54 11.67
N HIS A 413 -38.27 -15.60 11.57
CA HIS A 413 -39.03 -14.87 10.54
C HIS A 413 -39.16 -13.36 10.83
N ARG A 414 -39.22 -12.95 12.09
CA ARG A 414 -39.33 -11.53 12.44
C ARG A 414 -38.04 -10.75 12.20
N LEU A 415 -36.87 -11.35 12.43
CA LEU A 415 -35.57 -10.75 12.12
C LEU A 415 -35.35 -10.63 10.61
N LEU A 416 -35.76 -11.63 9.83
CA LEU A 416 -35.68 -11.58 8.37
C LEU A 416 -36.62 -10.51 7.78
N PHE A 417 -37.81 -10.33 8.35
CA PHE A 417 -38.74 -9.27 7.93
C PHE A 417 -38.23 -7.86 8.28
N VAL A 418 -37.58 -7.68 9.41
CA VAL A 418 -36.99 -6.38 9.77
C VAL A 418 -35.78 -6.05 8.86
N ALA A 419 -34.93 -7.02 8.56
CA ALA A 419 -33.81 -6.85 7.63
C ALA A 419 -34.28 -6.53 6.20
N LEU A 420 -35.32 -7.19 5.70
CA LEU A 420 -35.93 -6.91 4.40
C LEU A 420 -36.65 -5.55 4.34
N ALA A 421 -37.28 -5.14 5.42
CA ALA A 421 -37.90 -3.82 5.50
C ALA A 421 -36.89 -2.68 5.51
N VAL A 422 -35.75 -2.86 6.20
CA VAL A 422 -34.66 -1.89 6.20
C VAL A 422 -33.99 -1.81 4.82
N LEU A 423 -33.78 -2.96 4.18
CA LEU A 423 -33.23 -3.01 2.81
C LEU A 423 -34.17 -2.33 1.79
N GLY A 424 -35.47 -2.50 1.93
CA GLY A 424 -36.47 -1.85 1.08
C GLY A 424 -36.49 -0.33 1.24
N VAL A 425 -36.34 0.18 2.45
CA VAL A 425 -36.29 1.64 2.73
C VAL A 425 -34.98 2.23 2.17
N LEU A 426 -33.87 1.48 2.25
CA LEU A 426 -32.59 1.89 1.67
C LEU A 426 -32.62 1.95 0.13
N LEU A 427 -33.28 0.96 -0.51
CA LEU A 427 -33.44 0.93 -1.96
C LEU A 427 -34.31 2.11 -2.47
N VAL A 428 -35.32 2.48 -1.74
CA VAL A 428 -36.18 3.65 -2.06
C VAL A 428 -35.44 4.96 -1.84
N ALA A 429 -34.58 5.06 -0.83
CA ALA A 429 -33.75 6.24 -0.59
C ALA A 429 -32.65 6.44 -1.68
N VAL A 430 -32.09 5.36 -2.22
CA VAL A 430 -31.14 5.41 -3.34
C VAL A 430 -31.80 5.73 -4.67
N LEU A 431 -33.10 5.43 -4.83
CA LEU A 431 -33.86 5.73 -6.05
C LEU A 431 -34.41 7.17 -6.08
N ILE A 432 -34.42 7.88 -4.95
CA ILE A 432 -34.90 9.26 -4.80
C ILE A 432 -33.74 10.28 -4.74
N LEU A 433 -32.51 9.83 -4.58
CA LEU A 433 -31.27 10.62 -4.68
C LEU A 433 -30.63 10.47 -6.07
#